data_8fcb47ae3c934f5b9947616cefaf37bd
#
_entry.id   8fcb47ae3c934f5b9947616cefaf37bd
#
_cell.length_a   1.000
_cell.length_b   1.000
_cell.length_c   1.000
_cell.angle_alpha   90.00
_cell.angle_beta   90.00
_cell.angle_gamma   90.00
#
_symmetry.space_group_name_H-M   'P 1'
#
loop_
_entity.id
_entity.type
_entity.pdbx_description
1 polymer ?
#
loop_
_entity_poly.entity_id
_entity_poly.type
_entity_poly.pdbx_seq_one_letter_code
_entity_poly.pdbx_strand_id
1 'polypeptide(L)'
;MPEGPEIHRAANRIAKALVGKTLNQVEFHYKTVEGLEHYFLNKEVEYVKARSKGLLISVGDYVMYSHNQLYGRWTVNRATTKPKPTNRSLRVLLGNDKNTARLW
;
A
#
# COMPACT_ATOMS: atom_id res chain seq x y z
N MET A 1 9.34 -11.67 13.54
CA MET A 1 9.10 -11.73 12.10
C MET A 1 7.61 -11.65 11.82
N PRO A 2 7.16 -10.69 11.03
CA PRO A 2 5.73 -10.57 10.78
C PRO A 2 5.25 -11.72 9.90
N GLU A 3 4.35 -12.49 10.41
CA GLU A 3 3.75 -13.62 9.71
C GLU A 3 2.29 -13.74 10.10
N GLY A 4 1.52 -14.39 9.24
CA GLY A 4 0.15 -14.74 9.54
C GLY A 4 -0.70 -13.57 10.03
N PRO A 5 -0.98 -13.52 11.34
CA PRO A 5 -1.93 -12.52 11.86
C PRO A 5 -1.56 -11.07 11.55
N GLU A 6 -0.27 -10.73 11.59
CA GLU A 6 0.15 -9.35 11.33
C GLU A 6 -0.05 -8.96 9.88
N ILE A 7 0.28 -9.87 8.97
CA ILE A 7 0.10 -9.64 7.54
C ILE A 7 -1.39 -9.54 7.21
N HIS A 8 -2.21 -10.40 7.80
CA HIS A 8 -3.65 -10.36 7.60
C HIS A 8 -4.27 -9.07 8.14
N ARG A 9 -3.80 -8.59 9.29
CA ARG A 9 -4.28 -7.32 9.83
C ARG A 9 -3.92 -6.16 8.91
N ALA A 10 -2.70 -6.16 8.41
CA ALA A 10 -2.27 -5.13 7.46
C ALA A 10 -3.11 -5.17 6.20
N ALA A 11 -3.32 -6.37 5.64
CA ALA A 11 -4.14 -6.53 4.44
C ALA A 11 -5.56 -6.03 4.67
N ASN A 12 -6.18 -6.38 5.80
CA ASN A 12 -7.53 -5.96 6.12
C ASN A 12 -7.63 -4.45 6.28
N ARG A 13 -6.66 -3.85 6.93
CA ARG A 13 -6.63 -2.40 7.13
C ARG A 13 -6.48 -1.66 5.81
N ILE A 14 -5.58 -2.12 4.97
CA ILE A 14 -5.36 -1.50 3.66
C ILE A 14 -6.58 -1.72 2.77
N ALA A 15 -7.15 -2.92 2.78
CA ALA A 15 -8.34 -3.22 2.01
C ALA A 15 -9.50 -2.30 2.38
N LYS A 16 -9.71 -2.11 3.67
CA LYS A 16 -10.77 -1.25 4.17
C LYS A 16 -10.61 0.19 3.69
N ALA A 17 -9.37 0.63 3.57
CA ALA A 17 -9.06 1.99 3.14
C ALA A 17 -9.13 2.18 1.62
N LEU A 18 -8.74 1.17 0.84
CA LEU A 18 -8.49 1.32 -0.58
C LEU A 18 -9.45 0.57 -1.51
N VAL A 19 -9.98 -0.58 -1.11
CA VAL A 19 -10.78 -1.42 -2.01
C VAL A 19 -12.06 -0.69 -2.44
N GLY A 20 -12.36 -0.79 -3.72
CA GLY A 20 -13.53 -0.14 -4.31
C GLY A 20 -13.36 1.34 -4.58
N LYS A 21 -12.15 1.86 -4.37
CA LYS A 21 -11.87 3.28 -4.56
C LYS A 21 -10.75 3.48 -5.56
N THR A 22 -10.81 4.60 -6.27
CA THR A 22 -9.82 4.96 -7.27
C THR A 22 -8.64 5.67 -6.60
N LEU A 23 -7.43 5.24 -6.95
CA LEU A 23 -6.22 5.88 -6.44
C LEU A 23 -6.01 7.21 -7.16
N ASN A 24 -5.91 8.30 -6.39
CA ASN A 24 -5.58 9.60 -6.94
C ASN A 24 -4.15 10.03 -6.62
N GLN A 25 -3.44 9.20 -5.86
CA GLN A 25 -2.07 9.50 -5.48
C GLN A 25 -1.30 8.19 -5.39
N VAL A 26 -0.22 8.09 -6.14
CA VAL A 26 0.64 6.90 -6.16
C VAL A 26 2.08 7.36 -6.21
N GLU A 27 2.90 6.85 -5.28
CA GLU A 27 4.33 7.14 -5.26
C GLU A 27 5.09 5.85 -5.01
N PHE A 28 6.08 5.59 -5.84
CA PHE A 28 6.98 4.45 -5.69
C PHE A 28 8.41 4.97 -5.57
N HIS A 29 9.06 4.63 -4.47
CA HIS A 29 10.43 5.05 -4.20
C HIS A 29 11.42 3.89 -4.22
N TYR A 30 10.95 2.71 -4.64
CA TYR A 30 11.80 1.55 -4.92
C TYR A 30 12.32 1.62 -6.33
N LYS A 31 13.60 1.33 -6.53
CA LYS A 31 14.20 1.35 -7.87
C LYS A 31 13.49 0.43 -8.86
N THR A 32 13.04 -0.73 -8.39
CA THR A 32 12.40 -1.72 -9.27
C THR A 32 11.04 -1.28 -9.79
N VAL A 33 10.34 -0.40 -9.06
CA VAL A 33 8.99 0.04 -9.44
C VAL A 33 8.90 1.53 -9.70
N GLU A 34 10.00 2.24 -9.51
CA GLU A 34 10.05 3.66 -9.78
C GLU A 34 9.74 3.95 -11.24
N GLY A 35 8.83 4.88 -11.46
CA GLY A 35 8.38 5.19 -12.81
C GLY A 35 7.15 4.43 -13.26
N LEU A 36 6.67 3.48 -12.47
CA LEU A 36 5.48 2.68 -12.80
C LEU A 36 4.19 3.23 -12.19
N GLU A 37 4.26 4.38 -11.55
CA GLU A 37 3.11 4.97 -10.86
C GLU A 37 1.92 5.18 -11.80
N HIS A 38 2.18 5.54 -13.04
CA HIS A 38 1.12 5.83 -13.99
C HIS A 38 0.25 4.60 -14.34
N TYR A 39 0.75 3.39 -14.09
CA TYR A 39 -0.05 2.18 -14.32
C TYR A 39 -1.11 2.00 -13.24
N PHE A 40 -0.94 2.64 -12.09
CA PHE A 40 -1.83 2.49 -10.96
C PHE A 40 -2.65 3.75 -10.68
N LEU A 41 -2.16 4.90 -11.12
CA LEU A 41 -2.83 6.16 -10.89
C LEU A 41 -4.17 6.21 -11.63
N ASN A 42 -5.20 6.70 -10.95
CA ASN A 42 -6.56 6.78 -11.47
C ASN A 42 -7.20 5.42 -11.76
N LYS A 43 -6.70 4.37 -11.12
CA LYS A 43 -7.24 3.02 -11.24
C LYS A 43 -7.90 2.61 -9.92
N GLU A 44 -8.92 1.78 -10.02
CA GLU A 44 -9.63 1.28 -8.86
C GLU A 44 -8.89 0.10 -8.24
N VAL A 45 -8.83 0.08 -6.91
CA VAL A 45 -8.28 -1.05 -6.18
C VAL A 45 -9.34 -2.13 -6.07
N GLU A 46 -9.07 -3.31 -6.61
CA GLU A 46 -10.04 -4.40 -6.64
C GLU A 46 -9.97 -5.25 -5.38
N TYR A 47 -8.78 -5.58 -4.91
CA TYR A 47 -8.63 -6.33 -3.68
C TYR A 47 -7.25 -6.11 -3.07
N VAL A 48 -7.17 -6.41 -1.78
CA VAL A 48 -5.91 -6.48 -1.03
C VAL A 48 -5.95 -7.76 -0.23
N LYS A 49 -4.99 -8.64 -0.44
CA LYS A 49 -4.94 -9.94 0.21
C LYS A 49 -3.56 -10.23 0.75
N ALA A 50 -3.52 -10.92 1.89
CA ALA A 50 -2.27 -11.46 2.40
C ALA A 50 -1.92 -12.72 1.62
N ARG A 51 -0.64 -12.86 1.28
CA ARG A 51 -0.15 -14.07 0.62
C ARG A 51 1.26 -14.37 1.09
N SER A 52 1.46 -15.50 1.73
CA SER A 52 2.73 -15.86 2.34
C SER A 52 3.17 -14.76 3.30
N LYS A 53 4.32 -14.16 3.05
CA LYS A 53 4.87 -13.10 3.89
C LYS A 53 4.67 -11.73 3.27
N GLY A 54 3.72 -11.58 2.39
CA GLY A 54 3.51 -10.33 1.69
C GLY A 54 2.06 -10.01 1.41
N LEU A 55 1.85 -8.95 0.65
CA LEU A 55 0.53 -8.48 0.27
C LEU A 55 0.39 -8.43 -1.23
N LEU A 56 -0.78 -8.83 -1.72
CA LEU A 56 -1.17 -8.63 -3.10
C LEU A 56 -2.18 -7.50 -3.15
N ILE A 57 -1.91 -6.50 -3.96
CA ILE A 57 -2.81 -5.37 -4.16
C ILE A 57 -3.15 -5.31 -5.63
N SER A 58 -4.40 -5.59 -5.97
CA SER A 58 -4.85 -5.57 -7.37
C SER A 58 -5.42 -4.20 -7.69
N VAL A 59 -4.84 -3.55 -8.69
CA VAL A 59 -5.23 -2.21 -9.11
C VAL A 59 -5.37 -2.21 -10.63
N GLY A 60 -6.60 -1.99 -11.11
CA GLY A 60 -6.85 -2.04 -12.55
C GLY A 60 -6.46 -3.39 -13.13
N ASP A 61 -5.61 -3.38 -14.13
CA ASP A 61 -5.15 -4.60 -14.80
C ASP A 61 -3.89 -5.19 -14.19
N TYR A 62 -3.38 -4.59 -13.12
CA TYR A 62 -2.10 -4.97 -12.53
C TYR A 62 -2.27 -5.45 -11.11
N VAL A 63 -1.36 -6.33 -10.71
CA VAL A 63 -1.28 -6.79 -9.32
C VAL A 63 0.10 -6.43 -8.78
N MET A 64 0.12 -5.72 -7.67
CA MET A 64 1.35 -5.36 -6.98
C MET A 64 1.59 -6.35 -5.85
N TYR A 65 2.77 -6.93 -5.81
CA TYR A 65 3.17 -7.78 -4.69
C TYR A 65 4.16 -7.03 -3.81
N SER A 66 3.80 -6.85 -2.55
CA SER A 66 4.67 -6.21 -1.57
C SER A 66 5.13 -7.27 -0.58
N HIS A 67 6.39 -7.67 -0.68
CA HIS A 67 6.96 -8.61 0.27
C HIS A 67 7.20 -7.90 1.60
N ASN A 68 6.55 -8.37 2.65
CA ASN A 68 6.64 -7.72 3.95
C ASN A 68 7.87 -8.21 4.69
N GLN A 69 9.01 -7.62 4.36
CA GLN A 69 10.27 -7.99 4.98
C GLN A 69 10.37 -7.45 6.40
N LEU A 70 11.41 -7.86 7.09
CA LEU A 70 11.63 -7.53 8.49
C LEU A 70 11.48 -6.05 8.81
N TYR A 71 11.86 -5.18 7.87
CA TYR A 71 11.83 -3.74 8.08
C TYR A 71 10.67 -3.02 7.42
N GLY A 72 9.84 -3.74 6.65
CA GLY A 72 8.71 -3.13 5.98
C GLY A 72 7.54 -2.92 6.93
N ARG A 73 6.94 -1.74 6.89
CA ARG A 73 5.80 -1.44 7.74
C ARG A 73 4.77 -0.60 7.01
N TRP A 74 3.55 -1.10 6.98
CA TRP A 74 2.43 -0.37 6.40
C TRP A 74 1.73 0.48 7.46
N THR A 75 1.37 1.70 7.08
CA THR A 75 0.51 2.55 7.89
C THR A 75 -0.65 3.04 7.03
N VAL A 76 -1.81 3.24 7.67
CA VAL A 76 -2.99 3.76 6.99
C VAL A 76 -3.50 4.94 7.80
N ASN A 77 -3.66 6.08 7.14
CA ASN A 77 -4.14 7.31 7.76
C ASN A 77 -5.21 7.94 6.87
N ARG A 78 -5.95 8.90 7.43
CA ARG A 78 -6.84 9.71 6.63
C ARG A 78 -6.01 10.59 5.69
N ALA A 79 -6.56 10.89 4.51
CA ALA A 79 -5.84 11.66 3.52
C ALA A 79 -5.37 13.03 4.04
N THR A 80 -6.11 13.62 4.97
CA THR A 80 -5.79 14.92 5.55
C THR A 80 -4.83 14.84 6.73
N THR A 81 -4.52 13.64 7.21
CA THR A 81 -3.66 13.45 8.38
C THR A 81 -2.22 13.34 7.94
N LYS A 82 -1.35 14.12 8.57
CA LYS A 82 0.09 14.01 8.32
C LYS A 82 0.63 12.77 9.02
N PRO A 83 1.56 12.04 8.39
CA PRO A 83 2.16 10.88 9.04
C PRO A 83 3.03 11.30 10.21
N LYS A 84 3.17 10.42 11.19
CA LYS A 84 4.06 10.65 12.31
C LYS A 84 5.50 10.68 11.82
N PRO A 85 6.35 11.52 12.42
CA PRO A 85 7.78 11.50 12.08
C PRO A 85 8.38 10.12 12.28
N THR A 86 9.24 9.72 11.36
CA THR A 86 9.90 8.43 11.44
C THR A 86 11.28 8.53 10.78
N ASN A 87 12.21 7.70 11.22
CA ASN A 87 13.52 7.59 10.61
C ASN A 87 13.51 6.75 9.35
N ARG A 88 12.40 6.10 9.05
CA ARG A 88 12.29 5.24 7.87
C ARG A 88 11.95 6.08 6.64
N SER A 89 12.48 5.64 5.51
CA SER A 89 12.17 6.27 4.22
C SER A 89 10.86 5.72 3.68
N LEU A 90 10.06 6.59 3.09
CA LEU A 90 8.83 6.16 2.43
C LEU A 90 9.18 5.36 1.19
N ARG A 91 8.57 4.20 1.02
CA ARG A 91 8.81 3.32 -0.12
C ARG A 91 7.66 3.30 -1.11
N VAL A 92 6.44 3.23 -0.60
CA VAL A 92 5.23 3.18 -1.43
C VAL A 92 4.16 4.05 -0.77
N LEU A 93 3.44 4.80 -1.59
CA LEU A 93 2.29 5.56 -1.13
C LEU A 93 1.14 5.31 -2.10
N LEU A 94 0.01 4.88 -1.56
CA LEU A 94 -1.23 4.69 -2.32
C LEU A 94 -2.32 5.46 -1.62
N GLY A 95 -2.91 6.44 -2.30
CA GLY A 95 -3.90 7.30 -1.68
C GLY A 95 -5.14 7.50 -2.52
N ASN A 96 -6.25 7.74 -1.85
CA ASN A 96 -7.51 8.17 -2.47
C ASN A 96 -8.02 9.41 -1.73
N ASP A 97 -9.24 9.82 -2.03
CA ASP A 97 -9.80 11.03 -1.44
C ASP A 97 -9.93 10.98 0.08
N LYS A 98 -10.03 9.78 0.64
CA LYS A 98 -10.31 9.61 2.07
C LYS A 98 -9.14 9.10 2.87
N ASN A 99 -8.33 8.22 2.30
CA ASN A 99 -7.29 7.54 3.05
C ASN A 99 -5.98 7.45 2.27
N THR A 100 -4.90 7.27 2.99
CA THR A 100 -3.57 7.07 2.40
C THR A 100 -2.89 5.90 3.11
N ALA A 101 -2.41 4.95 2.32
CA ALA A 101 -1.62 3.82 2.82
C ALA A 101 -0.16 4.05 2.42
N ARG A 102 0.73 3.87 3.38
CA ARG A 102 2.17 4.08 3.16
C ARG A 102 2.95 2.86 3.62
N LEU A 103 3.92 2.47 2.82
CA LEU A 103 4.90 1.44 3.19
C LEU A 103 6.22 2.14 3.49
N TRP A 104 6.69 1.91 4.67
CA TRP A 104 7.95 2.50 5.17
C TRP A 104 9.09 1.49 5.16
#